data_44381e3fb26d3f488beafe0b3176a0ee
#
_entry.id   44381e3fb26d3f488beafe0b3176a0ee
#
_cell.length_a   1.000
_cell.length_b   1.000
_cell.length_c   1.000
_cell.angle_alpha   90.00
_cell.angle_beta   90.00
_cell.angle_gamma   90.00
#
_symmetry.space_group_name_H-M   'P 1'
#
loop_
_entity.id
_entity.type
_entity.pdbx_description
1 polymer ?
#
loop_
_entity_poly.entity_id
_entity_poly.type
_entity_poly.pdbx_seq_one_letter_code
_entity_poly.pdbx_strand_id
1 'polypeptide(L)'
;FHHTFGFIIVEIDGEDFHVRQVPMDDDGSFTDLVFHVDGEVTVSKTCESIVLGDIHWGDHDYDKLEASSEVYNTIIPDHVVLHDLFNGHSVNHHEAKNGVLKYEAIKRKRHLLKAEIDEMNGYLHFITQDAPRSKIVVVKSNHDDFLDRYIVDQDWKKDVVNSEIFAVCLGITLS
;
A
#
# COMPACT_ATOMS: atom_id res chain seq x y z
N PHE A 1 17.80 -13.89 19.08
CA PHE A 1 16.48 -13.25 19.26
C PHE A 1 16.72 -11.92 19.97
N HIS A 2 16.40 -10.81 19.34
CA HIS A 2 16.35 -9.52 20.00
C HIS A 2 15.00 -9.44 20.73
N HIS A 3 15.00 -9.38 22.03
CA HIS A 3 13.83 -9.10 22.82
C HIS A 3 13.76 -7.60 23.05
N THR A 4 12.67 -7.00 22.61
CA THR A 4 12.36 -5.61 22.90
C THR A 4 11.47 -5.58 24.14
N PHE A 5 11.80 -4.76 25.12
CA PHE A 5 10.92 -4.49 26.23
C PHE A 5 9.70 -3.69 25.75
N GLY A 6 8.58 -3.89 26.40
CA GLY A 6 7.35 -3.19 26.05
C GLY A 6 6.17 -3.70 26.87
N PHE A 7 5.03 -3.12 26.60
CA PHE A 7 3.78 -3.50 27.24
C PHE A 7 2.62 -3.43 26.25
N ILE A 8 1.47 -3.91 26.68
CA ILE A 8 0.25 -3.91 25.89
C ILE A 8 -0.75 -2.99 26.58
N ILE A 9 -1.35 -2.10 25.79
CA ILE A 9 -2.49 -1.30 26.21
C ILE A 9 -3.75 -1.92 25.59
N VAL A 10 -4.76 -2.11 26.44
CA VAL A 10 -6.10 -2.54 26.04
C VAL A 10 -7.07 -1.44 26.42
N GLU A 11 -7.67 -0.81 25.43
CA GLU A 11 -8.75 0.15 25.62
C GLU A 11 -10.07 -0.56 25.38
N ILE A 12 -11.03 -0.36 26.27
CA ILE A 12 -12.36 -0.97 26.18
C ILE A 12 -13.39 0.16 26.13
N ASP A 13 -14.19 0.15 25.07
CA ASP A 13 -15.31 1.08 24.88
C ASP A 13 -16.59 0.28 24.61
N GLY A 14 -17.36 0.06 25.66
CA GLY A 14 -18.57 -0.77 25.61
C GLY A 14 -18.27 -2.23 25.25
N GLU A 15 -18.70 -2.67 24.08
CA GLU A 15 -18.44 -4.03 23.55
C GLU A 15 -17.18 -4.08 22.69
N ASP A 16 -16.63 -2.92 22.29
CA ASP A 16 -15.44 -2.81 21.49
C ASP A 16 -14.17 -2.75 22.35
N PHE A 17 -13.09 -3.30 21.81
CA PHE A 17 -11.78 -3.18 22.45
C PHE A 17 -10.68 -2.96 21.43
N HIS A 18 -9.70 -2.17 21.79
CA HIS A 18 -8.51 -1.90 20.98
C HIS A 18 -7.26 -2.35 21.71
N VAL A 19 -6.41 -3.10 21.04
CA VAL A 19 -5.16 -3.62 21.61
C VAL A 19 -4.00 -3.04 20.81
N ARG A 20 -3.05 -2.42 21.51
CA ARG A 20 -1.80 -1.98 20.90
C ARG A 20 -0.59 -2.36 21.71
N GLN A 21 0.47 -2.70 21.03
CA GLN A 21 1.78 -2.96 21.61
C GLN A 21 2.57 -1.65 21.63
N VAL A 22 3.13 -1.33 22.79
CA VAL A 22 3.97 -0.16 22.97
C VAL A 22 5.38 -0.65 23.26
N PRO A 23 6.32 -0.52 22.31
CA PRO A 23 7.73 -0.81 22.57
C PRO A 23 8.31 0.23 23.54
N MET A 24 9.27 -0.19 24.34
CA MET A 24 9.98 0.66 25.26
C MET A 24 11.47 0.64 24.91
N ASP A 25 12.10 1.79 24.94
CA ASP A 25 13.51 1.95 24.72
C ASP A 25 14.33 1.46 25.92
N ASP A 26 15.65 1.26 25.72
CA ASP A 26 16.54 0.71 26.77
C ASP A 26 16.62 1.60 28.01
N ASP A 27 16.34 2.88 27.89
CA ASP A 27 16.31 3.87 29.00
C ASP A 27 14.95 3.90 29.73
N GLY A 28 13.98 3.12 29.25
CA GLY A 28 12.64 3.04 29.81
C GLY A 28 11.66 4.06 29.22
N SER A 29 12.08 4.89 28.28
CA SER A 29 11.20 5.80 27.57
C SER A 29 10.32 5.04 26.57
N PHE A 30 9.15 5.58 26.25
CA PHE A 30 8.24 5.02 25.27
C PHE A 30 7.35 6.08 24.65
N THR A 31 6.78 5.75 23.51
CA THR A 31 5.77 6.59 22.85
C THR A 31 4.52 5.77 22.61
N ASP A 32 3.37 6.29 23.06
CA ASP A 32 2.05 5.73 22.77
C ASP A 32 1.18 6.81 22.11
N LEU A 33 0.83 6.58 20.86
CA LEU A 33 0.14 7.55 20.00
C LEU A 33 0.94 8.87 19.92
N VAL A 34 0.39 9.93 20.50
CA VAL A 34 1.01 11.26 20.54
C VAL A 34 1.74 11.55 21.86
N PHE A 35 1.74 10.61 22.80
CA PHE A 35 2.34 10.79 24.12
C PHE A 35 3.73 10.16 24.15
N HIS A 36 4.74 10.99 24.39
CA HIS A 36 6.08 10.51 24.70
C HIS A 36 6.31 10.60 26.21
N VAL A 37 6.80 9.52 26.80
CA VAL A 37 7.03 9.36 28.23
C VAL A 37 8.49 9.05 28.48
N ASP A 38 9.18 10.00 29.14
CA ASP A 38 10.56 9.91 29.58
C ASP A 38 10.66 10.56 30.96
N GLY A 39 10.18 9.83 32.00
CA GLY A 39 10.03 10.40 33.35
C GLY A 39 8.90 11.43 33.46
N GLU A 40 8.67 12.20 32.42
CA GLU A 40 7.56 13.15 32.24
C GLU A 40 6.76 12.79 30.99
N VAL A 41 5.49 13.19 30.96
CA VAL A 41 4.64 12.98 29.78
C VAL A 41 4.67 14.25 28.93
N THR A 42 5.13 14.12 27.70
CA THR A 42 5.09 15.19 26.70
C THR A 42 4.16 14.78 25.54
N VAL A 43 3.50 15.77 24.94
CA VAL A 43 2.69 15.54 23.76
C VAL A 43 3.53 15.80 22.53
N SER A 44 3.85 14.73 21.79
CA SER A 44 4.45 14.87 20.45
C SER A 44 3.35 15.31 19.48
N LYS A 45 3.57 16.40 18.79
CA LYS A 45 2.68 16.88 17.73
C LYS A 45 3.09 16.36 16.35
N THR A 46 4.12 15.55 16.28
CA THR A 46 4.68 15.05 15.03
C THR A 46 4.63 13.53 15.01
N CYS A 47 4.01 12.98 13.98
CA CYS A 47 4.13 11.59 13.61
C CYS A 47 5.10 11.52 12.43
N GLU A 48 6.14 10.72 12.51
CA GLU A 48 7.13 10.61 11.44
C GLU A 48 6.53 9.92 10.22
N SER A 49 5.85 8.79 10.43
CA SER A 49 5.28 8.05 9.31
C SER A 49 4.08 7.20 9.70
N ILE A 50 3.17 7.05 8.74
CA ILE A 50 2.11 6.03 8.76
C ILE A 50 2.36 5.08 7.59
N VAL A 51 2.29 3.78 7.86
CA VAL A 51 2.44 2.74 6.84
C VAL A 51 1.07 2.11 6.59
N LEU A 52 0.58 2.26 5.36
CA LEU A 52 -0.61 1.57 4.87
C LEU A 52 -0.14 0.34 4.10
N GLY A 53 -0.41 -0.84 4.64
CA GLY A 53 -0.04 -2.12 4.05
C GLY A 53 -1.20 -2.80 3.34
N ASP A 54 -0.87 -3.74 2.44
CA ASP A 54 -1.82 -4.63 1.76
C ASP A 54 -2.97 -3.89 1.06
N ILE A 55 -2.66 -2.79 0.36
CA ILE A 55 -3.67 -1.96 -0.31
C ILE A 55 -4.31 -2.74 -1.47
N HIS A 56 -3.49 -3.42 -2.29
CA HIS A 56 -3.92 -4.25 -3.43
C HIS A 56 -4.98 -3.56 -4.28
N TRP A 57 -4.59 -2.50 -4.99
CA TRP A 57 -5.53 -1.68 -5.75
C TRP A 57 -6.41 -2.52 -6.68
N GLY A 58 -7.72 -2.32 -6.58
CA GLY A 58 -8.73 -3.13 -7.23
C GLY A 58 -9.39 -4.19 -6.33
N ASP A 59 -8.73 -4.61 -5.25
CA ASP A 59 -9.29 -5.49 -4.21
C ASP A 59 -9.35 -4.79 -2.83
N HIS A 60 -8.98 -3.52 -2.78
CA HIS A 60 -9.04 -2.70 -1.58
C HIS A 60 -10.47 -2.51 -1.05
N ASP A 61 -10.55 -2.28 0.25
CA ASP A 61 -11.77 -1.92 0.94
C ASP A 61 -11.86 -0.39 1.06
N TYR A 62 -12.87 0.20 0.42
CA TYR A 62 -13.05 1.66 0.41
C TYR A 62 -13.28 2.25 1.81
N ASP A 63 -14.01 1.56 2.68
CA ASP A 63 -14.27 2.04 4.05
C ASP A 63 -12.96 2.10 4.85
N LYS A 64 -12.05 1.16 4.60
CA LYS A 64 -10.71 1.16 5.22
C LYS A 64 -9.82 2.28 4.70
N LEU A 65 -9.89 2.57 3.40
CA LEU A 65 -9.14 3.69 2.83
C LEU A 65 -9.65 5.04 3.35
N GLU A 66 -10.98 5.19 3.48
CA GLU A 66 -11.59 6.40 4.05
C GLU A 66 -11.17 6.57 5.52
N ALA A 67 -11.28 5.53 6.34
CA ALA A 67 -10.80 5.55 7.72
C ALA A 67 -9.30 5.88 7.82
N SER A 68 -8.48 5.36 6.89
CA SER A 68 -7.05 5.69 6.84
C SER A 68 -6.81 7.17 6.51
N SER A 69 -7.66 7.74 5.62
CA SER A 69 -7.63 9.17 5.29
C SER A 69 -7.92 10.04 6.53
N GLU A 70 -8.92 9.70 7.29
CA GLU A 70 -9.22 10.39 8.56
C GLU A 70 -8.04 10.35 9.52
N VAL A 71 -7.37 9.19 9.63
CA VAL A 71 -6.22 9.01 10.53
C VAL A 71 -5.05 9.89 10.10
N TYR A 72 -4.57 9.81 8.85
CA TYR A 72 -3.41 10.60 8.45
C TYR A 72 -3.71 12.09 8.33
N ASN A 73 -4.95 12.50 8.10
CA ASN A 73 -5.35 13.90 8.14
C ASN A 73 -5.46 14.46 9.57
N THR A 74 -5.72 13.60 10.56
CA THR A 74 -5.75 13.98 11.97
C THR A 74 -4.34 14.07 12.55
N ILE A 75 -3.50 13.09 12.28
CA ILE A 75 -2.16 12.94 12.86
C ILE A 75 -1.13 13.80 12.10
N ILE A 76 -1.33 13.97 10.79
CA ILE A 76 -0.47 14.75 9.89
C ILE A 76 0.98 14.25 9.94
N PRO A 77 1.24 13.02 9.48
CA PRO A 77 2.57 12.45 9.46
C PRO A 77 3.47 13.14 8.44
N ASP A 78 4.78 13.13 8.65
CA ASP A 78 5.74 13.60 7.65
C ASP A 78 5.71 12.73 6.38
N HIS A 79 5.44 11.41 6.56
CA HIS A 79 5.37 10.45 5.46
C HIS A 79 4.11 9.58 5.56
N VAL A 80 3.45 9.37 4.43
CA VAL A 80 2.47 8.29 4.25
C VAL A 80 3.09 7.26 3.32
N VAL A 81 3.38 6.10 3.85
CA VAL A 81 4.02 5.00 3.13
C VAL A 81 2.97 4.03 2.63
N LEU A 82 2.96 3.77 1.33
CA LEU A 82 2.06 2.83 0.68
C LEU A 82 2.83 1.56 0.34
N HIS A 83 2.38 0.44 0.86
CA HIS A 83 2.96 -0.87 0.61
C HIS A 83 1.92 -1.78 -0.06
N ASP A 84 2.36 -2.67 -0.95
CA ASP A 84 1.52 -3.53 -1.76
C ASP A 84 0.39 -2.76 -2.48
N LEU A 85 0.75 -1.63 -3.09
CA LEU A 85 -0.21 -0.81 -3.81
C LEU A 85 -0.66 -1.47 -5.11
N PHE A 86 0.31 -1.95 -5.91
CA PHE A 86 0.05 -2.67 -7.16
C PHE A 86 -0.42 -4.09 -6.85
N ASN A 87 -1.53 -4.50 -7.46
CA ASN A 87 -2.04 -5.86 -7.28
C ASN A 87 -1.51 -6.82 -8.35
N GLY A 88 -1.30 -6.34 -9.57
CA GLY A 88 -0.71 -7.10 -10.67
C GLY A 88 -1.62 -8.13 -11.31
N HIS A 89 -2.94 -8.05 -11.11
CA HIS A 89 -3.90 -8.99 -11.71
C HIS A 89 -3.74 -9.14 -13.23
N SER A 90 -3.45 -8.05 -13.92
CA SER A 90 -3.33 -8.04 -15.38
C SER A 90 -2.13 -8.83 -15.90
N VAL A 91 -1.08 -8.98 -15.08
CA VAL A 91 0.21 -9.61 -15.43
C VAL A 91 0.61 -10.75 -14.50
N ASN A 92 -0.30 -11.21 -13.65
CA ASN A 92 -0.04 -12.31 -12.71
C ASN A 92 0.23 -13.62 -13.45
N HIS A 93 1.48 -14.04 -13.47
CA HIS A 93 1.92 -15.26 -14.14
C HIS A 93 1.35 -16.55 -13.52
N HIS A 94 0.88 -16.51 -12.28
CA HIS A 94 0.21 -17.65 -11.64
C HIS A 94 -1.20 -17.85 -12.22
N GLU A 95 -1.88 -16.76 -12.55
CA GLU A 95 -3.23 -16.79 -13.13
C GLU A 95 -3.20 -16.98 -14.64
N ALA A 96 -2.15 -16.52 -15.31
CA ALA A 96 -2.01 -16.56 -16.77
C ALA A 96 -2.12 -17.98 -17.38
N LYS A 97 -1.74 -19.01 -16.61
CA LYS A 97 -1.79 -20.42 -17.03
C LYS A 97 -3.14 -21.09 -16.73
N ASN A 98 -4.01 -20.45 -15.96
CA ASN A 98 -5.31 -20.98 -15.59
C ASN A 98 -6.40 -20.31 -16.43
N GLY A 99 -6.97 -21.06 -17.39
CA GLY A 99 -7.99 -20.52 -18.30
C GLY A 99 -9.26 -20.01 -17.61
N VAL A 100 -9.62 -20.58 -16.45
CA VAL A 100 -10.77 -20.13 -15.66
C VAL A 100 -10.49 -18.77 -15.01
N LEU A 101 -9.34 -18.63 -14.38
CA LEU A 101 -8.94 -17.35 -13.75
C LEU A 101 -8.78 -16.26 -14.81
N LYS A 102 -8.19 -16.60 -15.96
CA LYS A 102 -8.08 -15.66 -17.09
C LYS A 102 -9.46 -15.21 -17.60
N TYR A 103 -10.41 -16.12 -17.71
CA TYR A 103 -11.79 -15.78 -18.09
C TYR A 103 -12.45 -14.85 -17.07
N GLU A 104 -12.29 -15.13 -15.78
CA GLU A 104 -12.80 -14.28 -14.70
C GLU A 104 -12.14 -12.89 -14.71
N ALA A 105 -10.85 -12.81 -14.95
CA ALA A 105 -10.13 -11.54 -15.09
C ALA A 105 -10.68 -10.71 -16.25
N ILE A 106 -10.95 -11.33 -17.41
CA ILE A 106 -11.57 -10.68 -18.56
C ILE A 106 -12.97 -10.18 -18.21
N LYS A 107 -13.79 -11.03 -17.60
CA LYS A 107 -15.15 -10.70 -17.18
C LYS A 107 -15.20 -9.51 -16.22
N ARG A 108 -14.23 -9.43 -15.32
CA ARG A 108 -14.09 -8.34 -14.34
C ARG A 108 -13.32 -7.14 -14.88
N LYS A 109 -12.86 -7.15 -16.13
CA LYS A 109 -12.03 -6.14 -16.78
C LYS A 109 -10.68 -5.90 -16.08
N ARG A 110 -10.18 -6.87 -15.35
CA ARG A 110 -8.90 -6.83 -14.60
C ARG A 110 -7.70 -7.32 -15.42
N HIS A 111 -7.87 -7.58 -16.71
CA HIS A 111 -6.84 -8.09 -17.62
C HIS A 111 -6.08 -6.98 -18.36
N LEU A 112 -6.42 -5.71 -18.10
CA LEU A 112 -5.84 -4.57 -18.79
C LEU A 112 -4.81 -3.89 -17.89
N LEU A 113 -3.53 -4.09 -18.19
CA LEU A 113 -2.42 -3.47 -17.45
C LEU A 113 -2.53 -1.94 -17.45
N LYS A 114 -2.90 -1.35 -18.58
CA LYS A 114 -3.08 0.10 -18.66
C LYS A 114 -4.14 0.59 -17.68
N ALA A 115 -5.27 -0.08 -17.61
CA ALA A 115 -6.35 0.32 -16.72
C ALA A 115 -5.91 0.22 -15.24
N GLU A 116 -5.22 -0.87 -14.88
CA GLU A 116 -4.69 -1.08 -13.53
C GLU A 116 -3.70 0.03 -13.12
N ILE A 117 -2.77 0.40 -14.04
CA ILE A 117 -1.82 1.49 -13.82
C ILE A 117 -2.53 2.85 -13.75
N ASP A 118 -3.48 3.13 -14.64
CA ASP A 118 -4.19 4.40 -14.67
C ASP A 118 -5.02 4.61 -13.40
N GLU A 119 -5.70 3.59 -12.90
CA GLU A 119 -6.45 3.62 -11.66
C GLU A 119 -5.53 3.84 -10.45
N MET A 120 -4.41 3.13 -10.39
CA MET A 120 -3.41 3.31 -9.34
C MET A 120 -2.82 4.74 -9.34
N ASN A 121 -2.50 5.27 -10.53
CA ASN A 121 -2.04 6.66 -10.67
C ASN A 121 -3.11 7.65 -10.23
N GLY A 122 -4.38 7.37 -10.51
CA GLY A 122 -5.50 8.17 -10.00
C GLY A 122 -5.53 8.22 -8.47
N TYR A 123 -5.33 7.09 -7.81
CA TYR A 123 -5.25 7.03 -6.36
C TYR A 123 -4.01 7.78 -5.81
N LEU A 124 -2.84 7.61 -6.43
CA LEU A 124 -1.63 8.36 -6.03
C LEU A 124 -1.83 9.87 -6.14
N HIS A 125 -2.50 10.31 -7.19
CA HIS A 125 -2.85 11.72 -7.35
C HIS A 125 -3.83 12.18 -6.26
N PHE A 126 -4.86 11.38 -5.98
CA PHE A 126 -5.83 11.66 -4.92
C PHE A 126 -5.15 11.80 -3.56
N ILE A 127 -4.37 10.81 -3.13
CA ILE A 127 -3.75 10.82 -1.80
C ILE A 127 -2.71 11.95 -1.65
N THR A 128 -2.04 12.33 -2.74
CA THR A 128 -1.12 13.48 -2.73
C THR A 128 -1.86 14.80 -2.49
N GLN A 129 -3.10 14.92 -2.95
CA GLN A 129 -3.94 16.09 -2.70
C GLN A 129 -4.62 16.02 -1.34
N ASP A 130 -5.00 14.83 -0.91
CA ASP A 130 -5.69 14.59 0.35
C ASP A 130 -4.76 14.77 1.56
N ALA A 131 -3.48 14.39 1.42
CA ALA A 131 -2.44 14.57 2.43
C ALA A 131 -1.35 15.59 2.01
N PRO A 132 -1.70 16.88 1.79
CA PRO A 132 -0.79 17.85 1.15
C PRO A 132 0.41 18.24 2.02
N ARG A 133 0.41 17.87 3.30
CA ARG A 133 1.49 18.14 4.25
C ARG A 133 2.40 16.94 4.46
N SER A 134 2.06 15.80 3.89
CA SER A 134 2.81 14.56 4.01
C SER A 134 3.49 14.22 2.69
N LYS A 135 4.66 13.61 2.77
CA LYS A 135 5.33 13.03 1.61
C LYS A 135 4.78 11.63 1.36
N ILE A 136 4.25 11.39 0.19
CA ILE A 136 3.80 10.06 -0.21
C ILE A 136 4.98 9.23 -0.68
N VAL A 137 5.15 8.05 -0.10
CA VAL A 137 6.24 7.10 -0.41
C VAL A 137 5.62 5.77 -0.82
N VAL A 138 5.92 5.30 -2.01
CA VAL A 138 5.53 3.97 -2.47
C VAL A 138 6.71 3.02 -2.29
N VAL A 139 6.49 1.93 -1.57
CA VAL A 139 7.51 0.91 -1.34
C VAL A 139 7.22 -0.28 -2.25
N LYS A 140 8.25 -0.71 -2.96
CA LYS A 140 8.17 -1.89 -3.82
C LYS A 140 7.81 -3.13 -3.00
N SER A 141 6.88 -3.92 -3.49
CA SER A 141 6.38 -5.14 -2.89
C SER A 141 6.64 -6.37 -3.77
N ASN A 142 6.28 -7.55 -3.27
CA ASN A 142 6.35 -8.79 -4.05
C ASN A 142 5.35 -8.82 -5.23
N HIS A 143 4.25 -8.05 -5.19
CA HIS A 143 3.31 -7.93 -6.30
C HIS A 143 3.89 -7.13 -7.46
N ASP A 144 4.78 -6.17 -7.19
CA ASP A 144 5.52 -5.46 -8.24
C ASP A 144 6.44 -6.40 -9.04
N ASP A 145 6.88 -7.52 -8.43
CA ASP A 145 7.66 -8.54 -9.13
C ASP A 145 6.87 -9.23 -10.26
N PHE A 146 5.55 -9.19 -10.26
CA PHE A 146 4.75 -9.71 -11.37
C PHE A 146 5.00 -8.91 -12.63
N LEU A 147 5.08 -7.59 -12.52
CA LEU A 147 5.39 -6.71 -13.63
C LEU A 147 6.85 -6.89 -14.09
N ASP A 148 7.79 -6.98 -13.15
CA ASP A 148 9.20 -7.23 -13.47
C ASP A 148 9.39 -8.54 -14.23
N ARG A 149 8.75 -9.62 -13.81
CA ARG A 149 8.79 -10.92 -14.50
C ARG A 149 8.13 -10.85 -15.86
N TYR A 150 6.97 -10.22 -15.98
CA TYR A 150 6.29 -10.02 -17.23
C TYR A 150 7.20 -9.32 -18.28
N ILE A 151 8.01 -8.39 -17.81
CA ILE A 151 9.00 -7.67 -18.62
C ILE A 151 10.18 -8.58 -18.98
N VAL A 152 10.83 -9.17 -17.98
CA VAL A 152 12.07 -9.96 -18.12
C VAL A 152 11.84 -11.24 -18.94
N ASP A 153 10.75 -11.94 -18.64
CA ASP A 153 10.39 -13.19 -19.32
C ASP A 153 9.79 -12.95 -20.72
N GLN A 154 9.62 -11.68 -21.08
CA GLN A 154 9.08 -11.24 -22.37
C GLN A 154 7.66 -11.79 -22.66
N ASP A 155 6.87 -12.04 -21.63
CA ASP A 155 5.51 -12.54 -21.78
C ASP A 155 4.60 -11.55 -22.51
N TRP A 156 4.95 -10.26 -22.47
CA TRP A 156 4.31 -9.20 -23.25
C TRP A 156 4.29 -9.49 -24.76
N LYS A 157 5.24 -10.25 -25.30
CA LYS A 157 5.26 -10.62 -26.73
C LYS A 157 4.11 -11.54 -27.13
N LYS A 158 3.52 -12.24 -26.15
CA LYS A 158 2.40 -13.18 -26.35
C LYS A 158 1.08 -12.58 -25.92
N ASP A 159 1.12 -11.45 -25.21
CA ASP A 159 -0.05 -10.77 -24.67
C ASP A 159 -0.45 -9.62 -25.62
N VAL A 160 -1.25 -9.96 -26.62
CA VAL A 160 -1.71 -9.00 -27.64
C VAL A 160 -2.43 -7.80 -27.03
N VAL A 161 -3.09 -7.99 -25.88
CA VAL A 161 -3.91 -6.96 -25.25
C VAL A 161 -3.06 -5.91 -24.54
N ASN A 162 -1.98 -6.33 -23.86
CA ASN A 162 -1.12 -5.45 -23.08
C ASN A 162 0.19 -5.07 -23.78
N SER A 163 0.47 -5.63 -24.98
CA SER A 163 1.71 -5.38 -25.71
C SER A 163 1.90 -3.92 -26.13
N GLU A 164 0.81 -3.21 -26.42
CA GLU A 164 0.87 -1.81 -26.84
C GLU A 164 1.42 -0.88 -25.73
N ILE A 165 0.93 -1.04 -24.53
CA ILE A 165 1.40 -0.23 -23.39
C ILE A 165 2.88 -0.48 -23.13
N PHE A 166 3.31 -1.73 -23.32
CA PHE A 166 4.70 -2.10 -23.13
C PHE A 166 5.61 -1.48 -24.17
N ALA A 167 5.16 -1.46 -25.43
CA ALA A 167 5.87 -0.77 -26.51
C ALA A 167 6.05 0.72 -26.22
N VAL A 168 5.00 1.37 -25.70
CA VAL A 168 5.05 2.78 -25.27
C VAL A 168 6.06 2.99 -24.15
N CYS A 169 6.06 2.13 -23.13
CA CYS A 169 7.00 2.21 -22.00
C CYS A 169 8.47 2.04 -22.45
N LEU A 170 8.72 1.26 -23.49
CA LEU A 170 10.06 1.06 -24.09
C LEU A 170 10.44 2.13 -25.11
N GLY A 171 9.56 3.12 -25.39
CA GLY A 171 9.80 4.11 -26.44
C GLY A 171 9.76 3.53 -27.85
N ILE A 172 9.14 2.36 -28.04
CA ILE A 172 8.95 1.73 -29.34
C ILE A 172 7.68 2.32 -29.96
N THR A 173 7.85 3.07 -31.02
CA THR A 173 6.69 3.53 -31.84
C THR A 173 6.23 2.36 -32.70
N LEU A 174 5.02 1.87 -32.44
CA LEU A 174 4.37 0.91 -33.31
C LEU A 174 3.93 1.66 -34.56
N SER A 175 4.60 1.41 -35.69
CA SER A 175 4.28 1.95 -36.99
C SER A 175 3.25 1.08 -37.71
#